data_e17a3681c0f7f0e42cbabd0f165bdb14
#
_entry.id   e17a3681c0f7f0e42cbabd0f165bdb14
#
_cell.length_a   1.000
_cell.length_b   1.000
_cell.length_c   1.000
_cell.angle_alpha   90.00
_cell.angle_beta   90.00
_cell.angle_gamma   90.00
#
_symmetry.space_group_name_H-M   'P 1'
#
loop_
_entity.id
_entity.type
_entity.pdbx_description
1 polymer ?
#
loop_
_entity_poly.entity_id
_entity_poly.type
_entity_poly.pdbx_seq_one_letter_code
_entity_poly.pdbx_strand_id
1 'polypeptide(L)'
;MKLVNTVAVLALLGLHVNGFSPQKSGSFTTALSSSSWWDQGAGVYQKPSGVPSAGAITRASGQGRAIPPSAWKNFSPNGVVRVEGQSRRTYDFRDTNQEDVQLALTSSTGRPVKSQVELWVGPDWTPFSLKAYSEDGEKRPIQCILGTRGKVAQVEVRNIAPYEFALDAEAIYAQPPMSNLRKEIPENTDGIYVEGGSVKQVPVDGSIEAVSVLLNTGTRQLNAQIELLNGPNNPKQIFEVFTNNGLLNSILVVFECPPGHGTTVRITNQATLEFPCNAYVSAA
;
A
#
# COMPACT_ATOMS: atom_id res chain seq x y z
N MET A 1 -37.95 51.80 39.27
CA MET A 1 -39.15 51.53 40.11
C MET A 1 -39.56 50.07 39.87
N LYS A 2 -39.43 49.26 40.95
CA LYS A 2 -40.06 47.95 41.27
C LYS A 2 -40.19 46.89 40.15
N LEU A 3 -39.40 45.85 40.22
CA LEU A 3 -39.56 44.50 40.72
C LEU A 3 -41.01 43.95 40.78
N VAL A 4 -41.27 42.83 40.07
CA VAL A 4 -42.03 41.71 40.65
C VAL A 4 -41.51 40.38 40.04
N ASN A 5 -41.00 39.52 40.91
CA ASN A 5 -40.80 38.10 40.73
C ASN A 5 -42.13 37.34 40.58
N THR A 6 -42.16 36.32 39.74
CA THR A 6 -43.14 35.26 39.90
C THR A 6 -42.48 33.92 39.61
N VAL A 7 -42.27 33.20 40.71
CA VAL A 7 -41.93 31.77 40.75
C VAL A 7 -43.26 31.02 40.60
N ALA A 8 -43.31 30.10 39.64
CA ALA A 8 -44.36 29.10 39.58
C ALA A 8 -43.72 27.70 39.61
N VAL A 9 -43.94 27.07 40.74
CA VAL A 9 -43.73 25.65 40.99
C VAL A 9 -44.93 24.91 40.41
N LEU A 10 -44.69 23.89 39.58
CA LEU A 10 -45.69 22.89 39.27
C LEU A 10 -45.12 21.49 39.40
N ALA A 11 -45.83 20.70 40.18
CA ALA A 11 -45.50 19.39 40.68
C ALA A 11 -45.69 18.27 39.65
N LEU A 12 -44.92 17.25 39.86
CA LEU A 12 -45.05 15.83 39.59
C LEU A 12 -46.39 15.33 39.01
N LEU A 13 -46.29 14.69 37.84
CA LEU A 13 -47.08 13.50 37.54
C LEU A 13 -46.16 12.45 36.93
N GLY A 14 -45.94 11.38 37.68
CA GLY A 14 -45.20 10.22 37.26
C GLY A 14 -45.98 9.45 36.19
N LEU A 15 -45.31 9.23 35.07
CA LEU A 15 -45.68 8.18 34.15
C LEU A 15 -44.46 7.26 33.99
N HIS A 16 -44.60 6.08 34.54
CA HIS A 16 -43.74 4.94 34.25
C HIS A 16 -43.81 4.63 32.75
N VAL A 17 -42.76 4.89 32.03
CA VAL A 17 -42.56 4.33 30.70
C VAL A 17 -41.41 3.33 30.79
N ASN A 18 -41.78 2.09 30.53
CA ASN A 18 -40.91 0.92 30.50
C ASN A 18 -39.62 1.16 29.68
N GLY A 19 -38.53 0.67 30.25
CA GLY A 19 -37.19 0.81 29.76
C GLY A 19 -36.99 0.38 28.30
N PHE A 20 -36.62 1.32 27.50
CA PHE A 20 -35.85 1.04 26.29
C PHE A 20 -34.36 1.14 26.67
N SER A 21 -33.74 -0.01 26.84
CA SER A 21 -32.27 -0.07 26.89
C SER A 21 -31.72 0.45 25.55
N PRO A 22 -30.87 1.46 25.54
CA PRO A 22 -30.15 1.81 24.31
C PRO A 22 -29.27 0.61 23.97
N GLN A 23 -29.61 -0.06 22.90
CA GLN A 23 -28.69 -0.98 22.20
C GLN A 23 -27.41 -0.19 21.97
N LYS A 24 -26.33 -0.64 22.57
CA LYS A 24 -24.99 -0.12 22.29
C LYS A 24 -24.80 -0.24 20.80
N SER A 25 -24.82 0.89 20.09
CA SER A 25 -24.26 1.00 18.75
C SER A 25 -22.83 0.52 18.85
N GLY A 26 -22.56 -0.70 18.39
CA GLY A 26 -21.21 -1.18 18.20
C GLY A 26 -20.56 -0.20 17.24
N SER A 27 -19.68 0.62 17.75
CA SER A 27 -18.69 1.30 16.94
C SER A 27 -17.93 0.19 16.26
N PHE A 28 -18.17 -0.02 14.98
CA PHE A 28 -17.22 -0.68 14.09
C PHE A 28 -16.02 0.25 13.96
N THR A 29 -15.24 0.34 15.02
CA THR A 29 -13.84 0.60 14.86
C THR A 29 -13.33 -0.63 14.11
N THR A 30 -13.14 -0.52 12.80
CA THR A 30 -12.13 -1.30 12.11
C THR A 30 -10.83 -0.95 12.82
N ALA A 31 -10.56 -1.67 13.90
CA ALA A 31 -9.23 -1.75 14.43
C ALA A 31 -8.42 -2.41 13.30
N LEU A 32 -7.80 -1.61 12.45
CA LEU A 32 -6.55 -2.00 11.84
C LEU A 32 -5.73 -2.47 13.04
N SER A 33 -5.52 -3.78 13.15
CA SER A 33 -4.78 -4.32 14.28
C SER A 33 -3.45 -3.60 14.28
N SER A 34 -3.25 -2.76 15.26
CA SER A 34 -2.04 -1.96 15.46
C SER A 34 -0.84 -2.82 15.86
N SER A 35 -0.93 -4.14 15.74
CA SER A 35 0.19 -5.05 15.81
C SER A 35 0.87 -5.20 14.46
N SER A 36 1.06 -4.09 13.75
CA SER A 36 1.98 -4.09 12.63
C SER A 36 3.39 -4.30 13.21
N TRP A 37 4.18 -5.14 12.57
CA TRP A 37 5.59 -5.36 12.95
C TRP A 37 6.42 -4.06 13.00
N TRP A 38 5.83 -2.91 12.64
CA TRP A 38 6.35 -1.56 12.81
C TRP A 38 6.57 -1.18 14.28
N ASP A 39 5.70 -1.71 15.18
CA ASP A 39 5.74 -1.40 16.61
C ASP A 39 6.59 -2.40 17.39
N GLN A 40 6.87 -3.58 16.79
CA GLN A 40 7.72 -4.60 17.40
C GLN A 40 9.08 -4.60 16.70
N GLY A 41 10.12 -4.22 17.40
CA GLY A 41 11.49 -4.43 16.94
C GLY A 41 11.64 -5.90 16.52
N ALA A 42 12.05 -6.14 15.28
CA ALA A 42 12.38 -7.41 14.61
C ALA A 42 12.03 -8.69 15.40
N GLY A 43 10.75 -8.93 15.65
CA GLY A 43 10.27 -10.17 16.25
C GLY A 43 10.41 -11.32 15.26
N VAL A 44 10.92 -12.45 15.71
CA VAL A 44 11.10 -13.68 14.92
C VAL A 44 9.72 -14.15 14.41
N TYR A 45 9.46 -13.91 13.12
CA TYR A 45 8.27 -14.41 12.44
C TYR A 45 8.35 -15.94 12.32
N GLN A 46 7.44 -16.66 12.98
CA GLN A 46 7.34 -18.11 12.80
C GLN A 46 6.67 -18.40 11.45
N LYS A 47 7.41 -19.10 10.58
CA LYS A 47 6.94 -19.57 9.27
C LYS A 47 5.73 -20.49 9.44
N PRO A 48 4.57 -20.23 8.80
CA PRO A 48 3.52 -21.22 8.67
C PRO A 48 4.07 -22.43 7.91
N SER A 49 4.06 -23.59 8.51
CA SER A 49 4.44 -24.84 7.85
C SER A 49 3.39 -25.20 6.79
N GLY A 50 3.84 -25.41 5.54
CA GLY A 50 2.99 -25.94 4.48
C GLY A 50 2.48 -24.95 3.42
N VAL A 51 3.10 -23.77 3.26
CA VAL A 51 2.74 -22.85 2.19
C VAL A 51 3.20 -23.41 0.83
N PRO A 52 2.31 -23.69 -0.14
CA PRO A 52 2.72 -24.10 -1.47
C PRO A 52 3.49 -22.95 -2.16
N SER A 53 4.67 -23.25 -2.70
CA SER A 53 5.40 -22.26 -3.49
C SER A 53 4.85 -22.23 -4.91
N ALA A 54 4.63 -21.02 -5.45
CA ALA A 54 4.44 -20.83 -6.87
C ALA A 54 5.74 -21.17 -7.63
N GLY A 55 5.65 -21.44 -8.93
CA GLY A 55 6.85 -21.66 -9.77
C GLY A 55 7.83 -20.50 -9.65
N ALA A 56 9.12 -20.78 -9.74
CA ALA A 56 10.16 -19.75 -9.67
C ALA A 56 10.08 -18.81 -10.90
N ILE A 57 10.24 -17.52 -10.67
CA ILE A 57 10.39 -16.53 -11.74
C ILE A 57 11.83 -16.67 -12.27
N THR A 58 11.96 -17.05 -13.53
CA THR A 58 13.21 -17.12 -14.26
C THR A 58 13.14 -16.20 -15.48
N ARG A 59 14.29 -15.86 -16.07
CA ARG A 59 14.31 -15.06 -17.31
C ARG A 59 13.47 -15.67 -18.44
N ALA A 60 13.33 -17.00 -18.48
CA ALA A 60 12.54 -17.71 -19.49
C ALA A 60 11.03 -17.66 -19.23
N SER A 61 10.59 -17.48 -17.99
CA SER A 61 9.17 -17.41 -17.60
C SER A 61 8.60 -15.98 -17.63
N GLY A 62 9.46 -14.97 -17.71
CA GLY A 62 9.06 -13.56 -17.73
C GLY A 62 8.94 -13.04 -19.16
N GLN A 63 7.86 -13.35 -19.89
CA GLN A 63 7.52 -12.66 -21.15
C GLN A 63 6.89 -11.27 -20.91
N GLY A 64 6.89 -10.78 -19.68
CA GLY A 64 6.51 -9.40 -19.38
C GLY A 64 7.51 -8.42 -19.99
N ARG A 65 7.00 -7.29 -20.45
CA ARG A 65 7.83 -6.16 -20.91
C ARG A 65 8.68 -5.70 -19.72
N ALA A 66 9.99 -5.90 -19.78
CA ALA A 66 10.90 -5.47 -18.74
C ALA A 66 10.72 -3.97 -18.48
N ILE A 67 10.46 -3.60 -17.23
CA ILE A 67 10.45 -2.21 -16.79
C ILE A 67 11.92 -1.84 -16.59
N PRO A 68 12.54 -1.02 -17.46
CA PRO A 68 13.93 -0.72 -17.26
C PRO A 68 14.11 0.05 -15.94
N PRO A 69 15.10 -0.27 -15.11
CA PRO A 69 15.41 0.50 -13.90
C PRO A 69 15.57 2.00 -14.18
N SER A 70 16.00 2.36 -15.39
CA SER A 70 16.08 3.75 -15.84
C SER A 70 14.72 4.47 -15.91
N ALA A 71 13.61 3.75 -16.10
CA ALA A 71 12.27 4.37 -16.12
C ALA A 71 11.87 4.99 -14.78
N TRP A 72 12.46 4.53 -13.68
CA TRP A 72 12.30 5.09 -12.36
C TRP A 72 13.31 6.19 -12.02
N LYS A 73 14.44 6.20 -12.74
CA LYS A 73 15.52 7.19 -12.53
C LYS A 73 15.29 8.51 -13.28
N ASN A 74 14.31 8.52 -14.20
CA ASN A 74 13.99 9.72 -14.99
C ASN A 74 13.00 10.66 -14.31
N PHE A 75 12.88 10.57 -12.99
CA PHE A 75 12.19 11.61 -12.24
C PHE A 75 12.88 12.94 -12.48
N SER A 76 12.10 13.97 -12.72
CA SER A 76 12.62 15.32 -12.93
C SER A 76 13.45 15.74 -11.71
N PRO A 77 14.68 16.19 -11.87
CA PRO A 77 15.49 16.66 -10.74
C PRO A 77 14.82 17.75 -9.90
N ASN A 78 13.86 18.46 -10.51
CA ASN A 78 13.10 19.52 -9.85
C ASN A 78 11.80 19.02 -9.20
N GLY A 79 11.43 17.75 -9.39
CA GLY A 79 10.21 17.14 -8.83
C GLY A 79 10.41 16.47 -7.48
N VAL A 80 11.64 16.13 -7.15
CA VAL A 80 11.99 15.45 -5.90
C VAL A 80 11.89 16.41 -4.73
N VAL A 81 11.12 16.03 -3.71
CA VAL A 81 10.93 16.82 -2.49
C VAL A 81 11.39 16.04 -1.28
N ARG A 82 12.26 16.65 -0.50
CA ARG A 82 12.68 16.11 0.78
C ARG A 82 11.55 16.19 1.80
N VAL A 83 11.25 15.08 2.45
CA VAL A 83 10.21 14.93 3.48
C VAL A 83 10.89 14.50 4.77
N GLU A 84 10.96 15.40 5.74
CA GLU A 84 11.58 15.13 7.02
C GLU A 84 10.79 14.06 7.81
N GLY A 85 11.44 13.39 8.74
CA GLY A 85 10.77 12.41 9.60
C GLY A 85 9.58 13.06 10.32
N GLN A 86 8.48 12.31 10.48
CA GLN A 86 7.21 12.76 11.08
C GLN A 86 6.51 13.90 10.32
N SER A 87 6.91 14.18 9.07
CA SER A 87 6.29 15.19 8.23
C SER A 87 5.57 14.56 7.02
N ARG A 88 4.86 15.39 6.25
CA ARG A 88 4.10 14.95 5.09
C ARG A 88 4.23 15.89 3.91
N ARG A 89 4.00 15.34 2.71
CA ARG A 89 3.90 16.08 1.45
C ARG A 89 2.67 15.62 0.68
N THR A 90 1.93 16.57 0.11
CA THR A 90 0.77 16.30 -0.75
C THR A 90 1.09 16.71 -2.18
N TYR A 91 0.68 15.86 -3.13
CA TYR A 91 0.79 16.06 -4.57
C TYR A 91 -0.61 16.10 -5.17
N ASP A 92 -0.90 17.12 -5.98
CA ASP A 92 -2.19 17.33 -6.64
C ASP A 92 -2.19 16.74 -8.05
N PHE A 93 -3.20 15.92 -8.37
CA PHE A 93 -3.43 15.32 -9.67
C PHE A 93 -4.81 15.73 -10.19
N ARG A 94 -4.83 16.62 -11.19
CA ARG A 94 -6.06 17.27 -11.68
C ARG A 94 -6.47 16.82 -13.09
N ASP A 95 -5.55 16.22 -13.85
CA ASP A 95 -5.85 15.71 -15.18
C ASP A 95 -6.59 14.38 -15.09
N THR A 96 -7.86 14.42 -15.47
CA THR A 96 -8.75 13.24 -15.44
C THR A 96 -8.56 12.30 -16.63
N ASN A 97 -7.72 12.65 -17.60
CA ASN A 97 -7.37 11.76 -18.71
C ASN A 97 -6.25 10.79 -18.35
N GLN A 98 -5.54 11.03 -17.24
CA GLN A 98 -4.48 10.18 -16.75
C GLN A 98 -4.95 9.41 -15.51
N GLU A 99 -4.85 8.09 -15.57
CA GLU A 99 -5.37 7.21 -14.51
C GLU A 99 -4.26 6.66 -13.60
N ASP A 100 -3.00 6.83 -13.97
CA ASP A 100 -1.87 6.23 -13.29
C ASP A 100 -0.91 7.29 -12.74
N VAL A 101 -0.60 7.18 -11.46
CA VAL A 101 0.41 7.98 -10.78
C VAL A 101 1.58 7.09 -10.40
N GLN A 102 2.76 7.49 -10.79
CA GLN A 102 4.04 6.88 -10.45
C GLN A 102 4.59 7.57 -9.21
N LEU A 103 4.93 6.77 -8.18
CA LEU A 103 5.50 7.22 -6.91
C LEU A 103 6.87 6.59 -6.70
N ALA A 104 7.86 7.38 -6.33
CA ALA A 104 9.15 6.92 -5.87
C ALA A 104 9.52 7.58 -4.53
N LEU A 105 9.98 6.75 -3.57
CA LEU A 105 10.49 7.21 -2.29
C LEU A 105 11.88 6.61 -2.09
N THR A 106 12.86 7.48 -1.86
CA THR A 106 14.27 7.10 -1.73
C THR A 106 14.88 7.65 -0.46
N SER A 107 16.05 7.18 -0.13
CA SER A 107 16.89 7.79 0.90
C SER A 107 18.32 7.93 0.35
N SER A 108 18.75 9.14 0.10
CA SER A 108 20.10 9.44 -0.42
C SER A 108 21.25 9.00 0.49
N THR A 109 20.93 8.56 1.70
CA THR A 109 21.91 8.15 2.73
C THR A 109 21.91 6.65 3.03
N GLY A 110 21.20 5.84 2.23
CA GLY A 110 21.04 4.40 2.45
C GLY A 110 20.30 4.04 3.75
N ARG A 111 19.62 5.02 4.38
CA ARG A 111 18.85 4.78 5.60
C ARG A 111 17.51 4.12 5.30
N PRO A 112 16.92 3.43 6.30
CA PRO A 112 15.59 2.86 6.15
C PRO A 112 14.55 3.91 5.79
N VAL A 113 13.65 3.58 4.86
CA VAL A 113 12.47 4.37 4.51
C VAL A 113 11.25 3.74 5.16
N LYS A 114 10.46 4.55 5.89
CA LYS A 114 9.16 4.17 6.44
C LYS A 114 8.15 5.23 6.04
N SER A 115 7.16 4.85 5.27
CA SER A 115 6.18 5.79 4.74
C SER A 115 4.76 5.26 4.81
N GLN A 116 3.81 6.19 4.89
CA GLN A 116 2.40 5.95 4.64
C GLN A 116 1.99 6.82 3.47
N VAL A 117 1.31 6.22 2.49
CA VAL A 117 0.81 6.89 1.30
C VAL A 117 -0.69 6.73 1.26
N GLU A 118 -1.40 7.82 1.06
CA GLU A 118 -2.86 7.84 0.95
C GLU A 118 -3.27 8.53 -0.35
N LEU A 119 -4.22 7.93 -1.05
CA LEU A 119 -4.88 8.53 -2.19
C LEU A 119 -6.20 9.13 -1.73
N TRP A 120 -6.36 10.42 -1.92
CA TRP A 120 -7.57 11.18 -1.62
C TRP A 120 -8.31 11.52 -2.91
N VAL A 121 -9.60 11.21 -2.97
CA VAL A 121 -10.47 11.55 -4.10
C VAL A 121 -11.63 12.38 -3.58
N GLY A 122 -11.69 13.65 -3.97
CA GLY A 122 -12.61 14.61 -3.36
C GLY A 122 -12.24 14.97 -1.93
N PRO A 123 -13.10 15.71 -1.21
CA PRO A 123 -12.73 16.28 0.09
C PRO A 123 -12.58 15.26 1.23
N ASP A 124 -13.32 14.14 1.19
CA ASP A 124 -13.49 13.29 2.38
C ASP A 124 -13.34 11.78 2.10
N TRP A 125 -12.78 11.38 0.97
CA TRP A 125 -12.71 9.99 0.60
C TRP A 125 -11.30 9.50 0.28
N THR A 126 -10.85 8.50 1.04
CA THR A 126 -9.56 7.84 0.91
C THR A 126 -9.76 6.39 0.44
N PRO A 127 -9.83 6.15 -0.89
CA PRO A 127 -10.08 4.82 -1.42
C PRO A 127 -8.89 3.86 -1.32
N PHE A 128 -7.70 4.39 -1.07
CA PHE A 128 -6.46 3.64 -1.09
C PHE A 128 -5.50 4.13 -0.01
N SER A 129 -4.86 3.19 0.67
CA SER A 129 -3.75 3.45 1.57
C SER A 129 -2.65 2.40 1.40
N LEU A 130 -1.43 2.83 1.54
CA LEU A 130 -0.22 2.03 1.45
C LEU A 130 0.71 2.39 2.60
N LYS A 131 1.15 1.39 3.36
CA LYS A 131 2.33 1.54 4.22
C LYS A 131 3.50 0.82 3.55
N ALA A 132 4.62 1.49 3.46
CA ALA A 132 5.78 0.93 2.80
C ALA A 132 7.03 1.09 3.67
N TYR A 133 7.84 0.04 3.65
CA TYR A 133 9.12 -0.04 4.32
C TYR A 133 10.20 -0.53 3.37
N SER A 134 11.39 0.06 3.48
CA SER A 134 12.61 -0.45 2.88
C SER A 134 13.74 -0.36 3.90
N GLU A 135 14.52 -1.43 4.04
CA GLU A 135 15.69 -1.49 4.93
C GLU A 135 16.79 -0.53 4.49
N ASP A 136 16.93 -0.34 3.17
CA ASP A 136 17.93 0.51 2.53
C ASP A 136 17.25 1.29 1.40
N GLY A 137 16.93 2.55 1.66
CA GLY A 137 16.16 3.37 0.71
C GLY A 137 16.97 3.85 -0.51
N GLU A 138 18.28 3.65 -0.54
CA GLU A 138 19.13 3.93 -1.70
C GLU A 138 19.18 2.73 -2.65
N LYS A 139 19.47 1.53 -2.12
CA LYS A 139 19.58 0.30 -2.90
C LYS A 139 18.24 -0.30 -3.27
N ARG A 140 17.22 -0.04 -2.46
CA ARG A 140 15.86 -0.56 -2.63
C ARG A 140 14.86 0.56 -2.42
N PRO A 141 14.75 1.48 -3.36
CA PRO A 141 13.74 2.54 -3.30
C PRO A 141 12.33 1.94 -3.28
N ILE A 142 11.40 2.63 -2.65
CA ILE A 142 9.99 2.30 -2.75
C ILE A 142 9.48 2.83 -4.07
N GLN A 143 9.03 1.94 -4.96
CA GLN A 143 8.59 2.26 -6.31
C GLN A 143 7.24 1.62 -6.56
N CYS A 144 6.23 2.42 -6.90
CA CYS A 144 4.90 1.90 -7.22
C CYS A 144 4.12 2.78 -8.20
N ILE A 145 3.13 2.17 -8.83
CA ILE A 145 2.13 2.85 -9.68
C ILE A 145 0.76 2.66 -9.01
N LEU A 146 0.05 3.76 -8.82
CA LEU A 146 -1.25 3.83 -8.19
C LEU A 146 -2.32 4.26 -9.19
N GLY A 147 -3.50 3.67 -9.12
CA GLY A 147 -4.65 4.10 -9.92
C GLY A 147 -5.43 5.24 -9.28
N THR A 148 -5.64 6.33 -10.02
CA THR A 148 -6.45 7.49 -9.61
C THR A 148 -7.89 7.45 -10.10
N ARG A 149 -8.26 6.44 -10.89
CA ARG A 149 -9.59 6.30 -11.51
C ARG A 149 -9.93 7.41 -12.53
N GLY A 150 -8.94 8.13 -13.07
CA GLY A 150 -9.22 9.28 -13.93
C GLY A 150 -10.04 10.37 -13.23
N LYS A 151 -9.80 10.61 -11.95
CA LYS A 151 -10.46 11.64 -11.15
C LYS A 151 -9.45 12.60 -10.57
N VAL A 152 -9.93 13.81 -10.26
CA VAL A 152 -9.13 14.75 -9.46
C VAL A 152 -8.81 14.10 -8.12
N ALA A 153 -7.54 13.96 -7.84
CA ALA A 153 -7.04 13.24 -6.69
C ALA A 153 -5.83 13.94 -6.06
N GLN A 154 -5.55 13.60 -4.82
CA GLN A 154 -4.34 13.99 -4.12
C GLN A 154 -3.64 12.73 -3.60
N VAL A 155 -2.32 12.71 -3.70
CA VAL A 155 -1.48 11.69 -3.08
C VAL A 155 -0.74 12.33 -1.92
N GLU A 156 -1.08 11.93 -0.71
CA GLU A 156 -0.35 12.32 0.50
C GLU A 156 0.73 11.27 0.79
N VAL A 157 1.97 11.71 0.90
CA VAL A 157 3.11 10.92 1.35
C VAL A 157 3.49 11.41 2.74
N ARG A 158 3.40 10.54 3.72
CA ARG A 158 3.79 10.79 5.10
C ARG A 158 5.04 9.98 5.44
N ASN A 159 6.08 10.65 5.87
CA ASN A 159 7.25 10.00 6.45
C ASN A 159 6.97 9.66 7.92
N ILE A 160 6.81 8.38 8.24
CA ILE A 160 6.51 7.91 9.60
C ILE A 160 7.76 7.44 10.36
N ALA A 161 8.95 7.65 9.78
CA ALA A 161 10.22 7.39 10.45
C ALA A 161 10.53 8.47 11.52
N PRO A 162 11.47 8.22 12.44
CA PRO A 162 12.01 9.24 13.34
C PRO A 162 12.54 10.48 12.61
N TYR A 163 12.62 11.60 13.32
CA TYR A 163 12.97 12.91 12.75
C TYR A 163 14.29 12.93 11.97
N GLU A 164 15.28 12.14 12.39
CA GLU A 164 16.58 12.02 11.73
C GLU A 164 16.59 11.25 10.42
N PHE A 165 15.47 10.60 10.05
CA PHE A 165 15.34 9.79 8.83
C PHE A 165 14.46 10.51 7.80
N ALA A 166 15.03 11.50 7.14
CA ALA A 166 14.36 12.11 6.00
C ALA A 166 14.34 11.15 4.80
N LEU A 167 13.32 11.28 3.97
CA LEU A 167 13.21 10.61 2.68
C LEU A 167 13.05 11.65 1.56
N ASP A 168 13.38 11.25 0.35
CA ASP A 168 13.17 12.02 -0.87
C ASP A 168 11.99 11.40 -1.61
N ALA A 169 10.93 12.19 -1.85
CA ALA A 169 9.67 11.74 -2.45
C ALA A 169 9.40 12.45 -3.77
N GLU A 170 8.90 11.71 -4.73
CA GLU A 170 8.36 12.25 -5.97
C GLU A 170 7.11 11.47 -6.37
N ALA A 171 6.06 12.19 -6.78
CA ALA A 171 4.87 11.62 -7.38
C ALA A 171 4.51 12.40 -8.64
N ILE A 172 4.41 11.70 -9.75
CA ILE A 172 4.08 12.26 -11.06
C ILE A 172 3.04 11.39 -11.77
N TYR A 173 2.37 11.90 -12.79
CA TYR A 173 1.64 11.04 -13.70
C TYR A 173 2.60 10.07 -14.39
N ALA A 174 2.22 8.80 -14.43
CA ALA A 174 3.02 7.76 -15.04
C ALA A 174 3.25 8.06 -16.54
N GLN A 175 4.50 8.10 -16.94
CA GLN A 175 4.90 8.34 -18.32
C GLN A 175 5.16 7.01 -19.04
N PRO A 176 5.02 6.93 -20.40
CA PRO A 176 5.43 5.75 -21.11
C PRO A 176 6.92 5.38 -20.82
N PRO A 177 7.24 4.08 -20.61
CA PRO A 177 6.41 2.89 -20.77
C PRO A 177 5.52 2.55 -19.57
N MET A 178 5.49 3.34 -18.53
CA MET A 178 4.85 3.03 -17.24
C MET A 178 3.33 3.23 -17.24
N SER A 179 2.81 4.11 -18.09
CA SER A 179 1.43 4.62 -18.03
C SER A 179 0.31 3.58 -18.25
N ASN A 180 0.62 2.41 -18.82
CA ASN A 180 -0.41 1.39 -19.07
C ASN A 180 -0.12 0.04 -18.41
N LEU A 181 0.96 -0.07 -17.65
CA LEU A 181 1.44 -1.35 -17.13
C LEU A 181 0.38 -2.07 -16.29
N ARG A 182 -0.41 -1.34 -15.49
CA ARG A 182 -1.46 -1.95 -14.67
C ARG A 182 -2.56 -2.63 -15.51
N LYS A 183 -2.74 -2.23 -16.77
CA LYS A 183 -3.68 -2.85 -17.72
C LYS A 183 -2.99 -3.94 -18.55
N GLU A 184 -1.75 -3.72 -18.96
CA GLU A 184 -1.01 -4.63 -19.83
C GLU A 184 -0.51 -5.90 -19.11
N ILE A 185 -0.10 -5.80 -17.85
CA ILE A 185 0.43 -6.93 -17.09
C ILE A 185 -0.58 -8.09 -16.97
N PRO A 186 -1.86 -7.87 -16.60
CA PRO A 186 -2.83 -8.96 -16.53
C PRO A 186 -3.15 -9.64 -17.87
N GLU A 187 -2.90 -8.96 -18.98
CA GLU A 187 -3.13 -9.50 -20.33
C GLU A 187 -1.96 -10.40 -20.78
N ASN A 188 -0.75 -10.18 -20.24
CA ASN A 188 0.48 -10.82 -20.69
C ASN A 188 1.12 -11.74 -19.65
N THR A 189 0.57 -11.82 -18.45
CA THR A 189 1.14 -12.59 -17.33
C THR A 189 0.05 -13.43 -16.67
N ASP A 190 0.37 -14.68 -16.38
CA ASP A 190 -0.53 -15.55 -15.64
C ASP A 190 -0.71 -15.07 -14.20
N GLY A 191 -1.97 -14.93 -13.78
CA GLY A 191 -2.30 -14.53 -12.42
C GLY A 191 -2.20 -15.67 -11.43
N ILE A 192 -1.58 -15.42 -10.30
CA ILE A 192 -1.55 -16.31 -9.14
C ILE A 192 -2.77 -16.02 -8.28
N TYR A 193 -3.66 -16.98 -8.15
CA TYR A 193 -4.83 -16.85 -7.28
C TYR A 193 -4.43 -16.97 -5.80
N VAL A 194 -4.78 -15.98 -4.99
CA VAL A 194 -4.46 -15.90 -3.56
C VAL A 194 -5.75 -15.75 -2.77
N GLU A 195 -6.18 -16.84 -2.13
CA GLU A 195 -7.37 -16.84 -1.28
C GLU A 195 -7.21 -15.87 -0.10
N GLY A 196 -8.31 -15.36 0.42
CA GLY A 196 -8.31 -14.59 1.66
C GLY A 196 -7.71 -15.37 2.81
N GLY A 197 -6.86 -14.73 3.60
CA GLY A 197 -6.12 -15.36 4.69
C GLY A 197 -4.95 -16.25 4.26
N SER A 198 -4.68 -16.40 2.94
CA SER A 198 -3.62 -17.27 2.44
C SER A 198 -2.32 -16.51 2.12
N VAL A 199 -1.23 -17.30 2.00
CA VAL A 199 0.11 -16.81 1.68
C VAL A 199 0.63 -17.55 0.46
N LYS A 200 1.18 -16.79 -0.50
CA LYS A 200 1.92 -17.34 -1.64
C LYS A 200 3.37 -16.85 -1.62
N GLN A 201 4.28 -17.72 -2.01
CA GLN A 201 5.70 -17.41 -2.12
C GLN A 201 6.15 -17.69 -3.56
N VAL A 202 6.79 -16.71 -4.17
CA VAL A 202 7.32 -16.79 -5.52
C VAL A 202 8.83 -16.61 -5.46
N PRO A 203 9.61 -17.67 -5.63
CA PRO A 203 11.06 -17.57 -5.70
C PRO A 203 11.48 -16.78 -6.95
N VAL A 204 12.47 -15.94 -6.81
CA VAL A 204 13.05 -15.10 -7.88
C VAL A 204 14.49 -15.55 -8.08
N ASP A 205 14.84 -15.86 -9.33
CA ASP A 205 16.20 -16.25 -9.69
C ASP A 205 17.19 -15.13 -9.45
N GLY A 206 18.39 -15.44 -8.98
CA GLY A 206 19.44 -14.45 -8.70
C GLY A 206 19.98 -13.69 -9.91
N SER A 207 19.57 -14.06 -11.12
CA SER A 207 19.88 -13.33 -12.37
C SER A 207 18.88 -12.20 -12.69
N ILE A 208 17.76 -12.13 -11.93
CA ILE A 208 16.71 -11.12 -12.11
C ILE A 208 17.08 -9.89 -11.28
N GLU A 209 17.20 -8.74 -11.94
CA GLU A 209 17.58 -7.48 -11.31
C GLU A 209 16.39 -6.70 -10.71
N ALA A 210 15.18 -6.91 -11.27
CA ALA A 210 13.98 -6.30 -10.75
C ALA A 210 12.75 -7.20 -10.97
N VAL A 211 11.78 -7.10 -10.06
CA VAL A 211 10.52 -7.84 -10.10
C VAL A 211 9.36 -6.89 -9.92
N SER A 212 8.38 -6.98 -10.80
CA SER A 212 7.11 -6.27 -10.66
C SER A 212 6.04 -7.17 -10.06
N VAL A 213 5.21 -6.62 -9.19
CA VAL A 213 4.08 -7.29 -8.57
C VAL A 213 2.84 -6.41 -8.69
N LEU A 214 1.85 -6.88 -9.45
CA LEU A 214 0.54 -6.24 -9.53
C LEU A 214 -0.47 -7.04 -8.72
N LEU A 215 -1.23 -6.37 -7.84
CA LEU A 215 -2.35 -6.97 -7.15
C LEU A 215 -3.68 -6.43 -7.67
N ASN A 216 -4.61 -7.34 -7.94
CA ASN A 216 -5.95 -7.03 -8.45
C ASN A 216 -7.01 -7.94 -7.80
N THR A 217 -8.16 -7.36 -7.40
CA THR A 217 -9.31 -8.10 -6.83
C THR A 217 -10.58 -7.95 -7.67
N GLY A 218 -10.48 -7.41 -8.88
CA GLY A 218 -11.66 -6.91 -9.57
C GLY A 218 -12.25 -5.71 -8.82
N THR A 219 -13.58 -5.61 -8.72
CA THR A 219 -14.26 -4.47 -8.08
C THR A 219 -14.34 -4.57 -6.55
N ARG A 220 -13.73 -5.59 -5.96
CA ARG A 220 -13.77 -5.83 -4.50
C ARG A 220 -12.62 -5.13 -3.78
N GLN A 221 -12.72 -5.07 -2.46
CA GLN A 221 -11.63 -4.58 -1.61
C GLN A 221 -10.40 -5.47 -1.71
N LEU A 222 -9.23 -4.87 -1.56
CA LEU A 222 -7.95 -5.53 -1.41
C LEU A 222 -7.37 -5.17 -0.04
N ASN A 223 -6.92 -6.16 0.70
CA ASN A 223 -6.12 -6.00 1.90
C ASN A 223 -4.99 -7.03 1.86
N ALA A 224 -3.80 -6.60 1.54
CA ALA A 224 -2.69 -7.51 1.29
C ALA A 224 -1.35 -6.94 1.75
N GLN A 225 -0.42 -7.85 2.01
CA GLN A 225 0.97 -7.53 2.29
C GLN A 225 1.86 -8.20 1.24
N ILE A 226 2.80 -7.43 0.69
CA ILE A 226 3.80 -7.91 -0.26
C ILE A 226 5.17 -7.69 0.38
N GLU A 227 6.01 -8.69 0.37
CA GLU A 227 7.34 -8.64 0.97
C GLU A 227 8.40 -9.16 0.00
N LEU A 228 9.51 -8.45 -0.08
CA LEU A 228 10.73 -8.97 -0.70
C LEU A 228 11.62 -9.55 0.40
N LEU A 229 11.88 -10.84 0.33
CA LEU A 229 12.68 -11.58 1.29
C LEU A 229 14.05 -11.94 0.71
N ASN A 230 15.09 -11.74 1.51
CA ASN A 230 16.42 -12.30 1.25
C ASN A 230 16.71 -13.37 2.30
N GLY A 231 16.40 -14.64 1.93
CA GLY A 231 16.40 -15.76 2.86
C GLY A 231 15.04 -15.95 3.58
N PRO A 232 14.91 -16.98 4.44
CA PRO A 232 13.60 -17.51 4.86
C PRO A 232 12.74 -16.54 5.70
N ASN A 233 13.31 -15.58 6.41
CA ASN A 233 12.57 -14.64 7.26
C ASN A 233 13.27 -13.28 7.37
N ASN A 234 13.87 -12.81 6.29
CA ASN A 234 14.61 -11.57 6.27
C ASN A 234 13.98 -10.60 5.25
N PRO A 235 12.92 -9.88 5.65
CA PRO A 235 12.27 -8.93 4.76
C PRO A 235 13.16 -7.70 4.53
N LYS A 236 13.35 -7.37 3.27
CA LYS A 236 14.12 -6.21 2.82
C LYS A 236 13.22 -5.04 2.45
N GLN A 237 12.07 -5.35 1.89
CA GLN A 237 11.01 -4.38 1.62
C GLN A 237 9.65 -4.98 1.96
N ILE A 238 8.72 -4.12 2.39
CA ILE A 238 7.37 -4.52 2.75
C ILE A 238 6.41 -3.44 2.28
N PHE A 239 5.29 -3.89 1.70
CA PHE A 239 4.17 -3.06 1.30
C PHE A 239 2.90 -3.63 1.93
N GLU A 240 2.23 -2.86 2.78
CA GLU A 240 0.89 -3.15 3.29
C GLU A 240 -0.11 -2.30 2.52
N VAL A 241 -1.00 -2.95 1.80
CA VAL A 241 -1.92 -2.30 0.85
C VAL A 241 -3.35 -2.50 1.28
N PHE A 242 -4.10 -1.42 1.33
CA PHE A 242 -5.54 -1.46 1.45
C PHE A 242 -6.19 -0.61 0.36
N THR A 243 -7.17 -1.17 -0.33
CA THR A 243 -8.05 -0.39 -1.21
C THR A 243 -9.47 -0.94 -1.17
N ASN A 244 -10.44 -0.06 -1.32
CA ASN A 244 -11.85 -0.45 -1.40
C ASN A 244 -12.27 -1.00 -2.77
N ASN A 245 -11.42 -0.85 -3.80
CA ASN A 245 -11.66 -1.36 -5.15
C ASN A 245 -10.31 -1.71 -5.80
N GLY A 246 -9.97 -2.99 -5.79
CA GLY A 246 -8.69 -3.46 -6.30
C GLY A 246 -8.55 -3.49 -7.83
N LEU A 247 -9.59 -3.15 -8.59
CA LEU A 247 -9.51 -2.93 -10.03
C LEU A 247 -9.12 -1.48 -10.34
N LEU A 248 -9.88 -0.54 -9.83
CA LEU A 248 -9.71 0.88 -10.13
C LEU A 248 -8.49 1.48 -9.42
N ASN A 249 -8.23 1.03 -8.19
CA ASN A 249 -7.06 1.42 -7.40
C ASN A 249 -6.12 0.23 -7.18
N SER A 250 -5.90 -0.59 -8.22
CA SER A 250 -4.86 -1.61 -8.17
C SER A 250 -3.50 -0.97 -7.99
N ILE A 251 -2.59 -1.70 -7.39
CA ILE A 251 -1.22 -1.28 -7.17
C ILE A 251 -0.25 -2.18 -7.92
N LEU A 252 0.68 -1.56 -8.62
CA LEU A 252 1.87 -2.20 -9.14
C LEU A 252 3.07 -1.73 -8.32
N VAL A 253 3.77 -2.65 -7.68
CA VAL A 253 5.05 -2.38 -7.00
C VAL A 253 6.20 -2.96 -7.80
N VAL A 254 7.35 -2.32 -7.73
CA VAL A 254 8.59 -2.82 -8.34
C VAL A 254 9.65 -2.95 -7.25
N PHE A 255 10.23 -4.14 -7.17
CA PHE A 255 11.34 -4.44 -6.27
C PHE A 255 12.65 -4.49 -7.05
N GLU A 256 13.65 -3.79 -6.59
CA GLU A 256 15.02 -3.99 -7.05
C GLU A 256 15.65 -5.19 -6.32
N CYS A 257 16.12 -6.15 -7.09
CA CYS A 257 16.72 -7.39 -6.63
C CYS A 257 18.22 -7.35 -6.92
N PRO A 258 19.09 -7.17 -5.90
CA PRO A 258 20.52 -7.19 -6.14
C PRO A 258 20.97 -8.52 -6.74
N PRO A 259 21.83 -8.51 -7.78
CA PRO A 259 22.28 -9.73 -8.44
C PRO A 259 23.06 -10.63 -7.49
N GLY A 260 23.00 -11.93 -7.73
CA GLY A 260 23.78 -12.94 -7.02
C GLY A 260 23.13 -13.53 -5.77
N HIS A 261 21.98 -13.01 -5.33
CA HIS A 261 21.23 -13.57 -4.21
C HIS A 261 19.81 -13.92 -4.64
N GLY A 262 19.42 -15.19 -4.50
CA GLY A 262 18.03 -15.59 -4.68
C GLY A 262 17.14 -14.85 -3.68
N THR A 263 16.12 -14.21 -4.19
CA THR A 263 15.11 -13.53 -3.39
C THR A 263 13.78 -14.26 -3.48
N THR A 264 12.85 -13.93 -2.62
CA THR A 264 11.51 -14.49 -2.64
C THR A 264 10.51 -13.36 -2.45
N VAL A 265 9.54 -13.26 -3.34
CA VAL A 265 8.36 -12.42 -3.14
C VAL A 265 7.34 -13.21 -2.35
N ARG A 266 6.93 -12.71 -1.19
CA ARG A 266 5.85 -13.26 -0.38
C ARG A 266 4.64 -12.34 -0.46
N ILE A 267 3.49 -12.93 -0.80
CA ILE A 267 2.21 -12.22 -0.92
C ILE A 267 1.26 -12.84 0.09
N THR A 268 0.79 -12.05 1.02
CA THR A 268 -0.18 -12.42 2.05
C THR A 268 -1.47 -11.66 1.79
N ASN A 269 -2.55 -12.37 1.47
CA ASN A 269 -3.87 -11.77 1.42
C ASN A 269 -4.44 -11.73 2.85
N GLN A 270 -4.53 -10.54 3.43
CA GLN A 270 -5.00 -10.32 4.79
C GLN A 270 -6.52 -10.16 4.88
N ALA A 271 -7.22 -10.17 3.75
CA ALA A 271 -8.67 -10.14 3.71
C ALA A 271 -9.28 -11.49 4.14
N THR A 272 -10.58 -11.49 4.42
CA THR A 272 -11.34 -12.73 4.70
C THR A 272 -11.45 -13.59 3.45
N LEU A 273 -11.83 -14.87 3.60
CA LEU A 273 -11.95 -15.86 2.51
C LEU A 273 -12.77 -15.37 1.31
N GLU A 274 -13.75 -14.52 1.55
CA GLU A 274 -14.67 -13.98 0.53
C GLU A 274 -13.99 -12.98 -0.43
N PHE A 275 -12.78 -12.53 -0.11
CA PHE A 275 -12.05 -11.53 -0.88
C PHE A 275 -10.70 -12.06 -1.39
N PRO A 276 -10.73 -13.00 -2.34
CA PRO A 276 -9.51 -13.44 -3.00
C PRO A 276 -8.93 -12.31 -3.86
N CYS A 277 -7.62 -12.40 -4.12
CA CYS A 277 -6.95 -11.52 -5.07
C CYS A 277 -6.14 -12.31 -6.09
N ASN A 278 -5.89 -11.70 -7.24
CA ASN A 278 -4.93 -12.17 -8.22
C ASN A 278 -3.64 -11.37 -8.09
N ALA A 279 -2.54 -12.07 -8.02
CA ALA A 279 -1.21 -11.50 -8.01
C ALA A 279 -0.49 -11.84 -9.32
N TYR A 280 0.00 -10.84 -10.00
CA TYR A 280 0.78 -10.99 -11.22
C TYR A 280 2.22 -10.63 -10.89
N VAL A 281 3.11 -11.62 -10.96
CA VAL A 281 4.53 -11.45 -10.63
C VAL A 281 5.35 -11.72 -11.88
N SER A 282 6.15 -10.74 -12.29
CA SER A 282 6.98 -10.86 -13.49
C SER A 282 8.35 -10.22 -13.28
N ALA A 283 9.35 -10.68 -14.03
CA ALA A 283 10.61 -9.97 -14.14
C ALA A 283 10.35 -8.58 -14.76
N ALA A 284 10.94 -7.54 -14.18
CA ALA A 284 10.81 -6.16 -14.61
C ALA A 284 12.06 -5.69 -15.36
#